data_333d79f80283027aba5056e8844bb5bc
#
_entry.id   333d79f80283027aba5056e8844bb5bc
#
_cell.length_a   1.000
_cell.length_b   1.000
_cell.length_c   1.000
_cell.angle_alpha   90.00
_cell.angle_beta   90.00
_cell.angle_gamma   90.00
#
_symmetry.space_group_name_H-M   'P 1'
#
loop_
_entity.id
_entity.type
_entity.pdbx_description
1 polymer ?
#
loop_
_entity_poly.entity_id
_entity_poly.type
_entity_poly.pdbx_seq_one_letter_code
_entity_poly.pdbx_strand_id
1 'polypeptide(L)'
;MGTHGKRIDMAENRSKFSTLLDQLNIKQPEWNALTTSEEAIEFAQKVGYPILVRPSYVLSGAAMRVSYDEKTLKDTLDLAVSVSSEYPVVITKFFTDAREVECDGVCDGENVFIGAIVEHIENAGIHSGDATMAIPPQTVSNEVISKIEDYTNKIALALKIFGPFNVQYLVKNSEVYVIECNLRSSRSMPYVSKSRGINLMRLAAEVIMGGKIPKRLMNLPLGNYVSIKAPMFSFMRLDKADPILGVEMSSTGEVACIGEDFPDALMKSLEAADMNVPIDGGNILISVGGDELKNQVIPLAKKLKNLGFTIFATEDTKKALNKNNIEAVKLYKVHEYGMEPNIMQCLQEGRIDMVINIPLPTTVKEKFKTIMEDEYKIRRMAVDYNIPVIINLQLAKAVIDAIKNTREKKVKIKSLNEYHQTLKEVYW
;
A
#
# COMPACT_ATOMS: atom_id res chain seq x y z
N MET A 1 6.94 12.89 30.69
CA MET A 1 6.46 13.48 29.43
C MET A 1 6.58 12.43 28.33
N GLY A 2 5.53 12.20 27.57
CA GLY A 2 5.47 11.21 26.52
C GLY A 2 5.53 9.74 26.98
N THR A 3 5.54 8.82 26.04
CA THR A 3 5.62 7.38 26.29
C THR A 3 6.99 7.00 26.85
N HIS A 4 7.00 6.19 27.91
CA HIS A 4 8.24 5.80 28.59
C HIS A 4 9.10 4.90 27.70
N GLY A 5 10.44 5.08 27.71
CA GLY A 5 11.39 4.36 26.84
C GLY A 5 11.26 2.83 26.86
N LYS A 6 10.98 2.22 28.03
CA LYS A 6 10.72 0.75 28.13
C LYS A 6 9.48 0.32 27.34
N ARG A 7 8.48 1.20 27.14
CA ARG A 7 7.29 0.91 26.37
C ARG A 7 7.55 1.06 24.87
N ILE A 8 8.39 2.03 24.53
CA ILE A 8 8.88 2.20 23.13
C ILE A 8 9.67 0.95 22.75
N ASP A 9 10.63 0.52 23.57
CA ASP A 9 11.38 -0.71 23.32
C ASP A 9 10.46 -1.95 23.20
N MET A 10 9.40 -2.03 24.01
CA MET A 10 8.42 -3.12 23.90
C MET A 10 7.65 -3.13 22.57
N ALA A 11 7.37 -1.99 22.00
CA ALA A 11 6.67 -1.86 20.71
C ALA A 11 7.63 -2.05 19.52
N GLU A 12 8.84 -1.50 19.59
CA GLU A 12 9.83 -1.53 18.50
C GLU A 12 10.56 -2.86 18.39
N ASN A 13 10.76 -3.57 19.52
CA ASN A 13 11.33 -4.92 19.52
C ASN A 13 10.28 -5.94 19.07
N ARG A 14 10.48 -6.51 17.89
CA ARG A 14 9.51 -7.42 17.25
C ARG A 14 9.13 -8.62 18.13
N SER A 15 10.09 -9.25 18.78
CA SER A 15 9.85 -10.39 19.66
C SER A 15 9.03 -9.99 20.89
N LYS A 16 9.38 -8.87 21.55
CA LYS A 16 8.64 -8.36 22.72
C LYS A 16 7.22 -7.95 22.35
N PHE A 17 7.05 -7.30 21.20
CA PHE A 17 5.73 -6.89 20.73
C PHE A 17 4.85 -8.10 20.38
N SER A 18 5.39 -9.08 19.68
CA SER A 18 4.66 -10.31 19.38
C SER A 18 4.24 -11.07 20.65
N THR A 19 5.13 -11.15 21.64
CA THR A 19 4.79 -11.72 22.95
C THR A 19 3.65 -10.95 23.66
N LEU A 20 3.66 -9.62 23.57
CA LEU A 20 2.57 -8.79 24.11
C LEU A 20 1.24 -9.08 23.41
N LEU A 21 1.23 -9.21 22.07
CA LEU A 21 0.02 -9.54 21.32
C LEU A 21 -0.55 -10.89 21.72
N ASP A 22 0.31 -11.91 21.90
CA ASP A 22 -0.11 -13.24 22.38
C ASP A 22 -0.74 -13.16 23.79
N GLN A 23 -0.16 -12.37 24.70
CA GLN A 23 -0.72 -12.15 26.04
C GLN A 23 -2.09 -11.44 26.02
N LEU A 24 -2.32 -10.58 25.03
CA LEU A 24 -3.58 -9.87 24.83
C LEU A 24 -4.61 -10.68 24.02
N ASN A 25 -4.28 -11.90 23.60
CA ASN A 25 -5.06 -12.72 22.67
C ASN A 25 -5.42 -11.98 21.38
N ILE A 26 -4.48 -11.19 20.86
CA ILE A 26 -4.60 -10.46 19.60
C ILE A 26 -3.93 -11.27 18.50
N LYS A 27 -4.66 -11.53 17.40
CA LYS A 27 -4.13 -12.29 16.28
C LYS A 27 -3.00 -11.52 15.57
N GLN A 28 -1.96 -12.24 15.19
CA GLN A 28 -0.83 -11.81 14.39
C GLN A 28 -0.44 -12.92 13.40
N PRO A 29 0.29 -12.65 12.30
CA PRO A 29 0.86 -13.71 11.48
C PRO A 29 1.74 -14.64 12.35
N GLU A 30 1.78 -15.92 12.01
CA GLU A 30 2.69 -16.86 12.68
C GLU A 30 4.11 -16.33 12.63
N TRP A 31 4.80 -16.36 13.76
CA TRP A 31 6.11 -15.74 13.91
C TRP A 31 7.08 -16.60 14.73
N ASN A 32 8.36 -16.38 14.51
CA ASN A 32 9.41 -16.90 15.39
C ASN A 32 10.62 -15.95 15.41
N ALA A 33 11.28 -15.88 16.56
CA ALA A 33 12.55 -15.19 16.72
C ALA A 33 13.68 -16.23 16.65
N LEU A 34 14.56 -16.10 15.70
CA LEU A 34 15.51 -17.13 15.33
C LEU A 34 16.95 -16.66 15.45
N THR A 35 17.81 -17.63 15.77
CA THR A 35 19.26 -17.44 15.90
C THR A 35 20.04 -18.21 14.84
N THR A 36 19.40 -19.20 14.19
CA THR A 36 20.05 -20.03 13.16
C THR A 36 19.23 -20.11 11.87
N SER A 37 19.92 -20.39 10.77
CA SER A 37 19.26 -20.58 9.45
C SER A 37 18.43 -21.86 9.40
N GLU A 38 18.83 -22.89 10.12
CA GLU A 38 18.14 -24.18 10.21
C GLU A 38 16.76 -24.01 10.85
N GLU A 39 16.68 -23.30 12.00
CA GLU A 39 15.42 -22.98 12.66
C GLU A 39 14.48 -22.19 11.75
N ALA A 40 15.03 -21.29 10.90
CA ALA A 40 14.25 -20.51 9.94
C ALA A 40 13.63 -21.39 8.85
N ILE A 41 14.39 -22.35 8.34
CA ILE A 41 13.91 -23.28 7.32
C ILE A 41 12.83 -24.19 7.91
N GLU A 42 13.03 -24.73 9.11
CA GLU A 42 12.05 -25.56 9.81
C GLU A 42 10.72 -24.80 10.02
N PHE A 43 10.81 -23.56 10.51
CA PHE A 43 9.63 -22.71 10.64
C PHE A 43 8.94 -22.48 9.28
N ALA A 44 9.70 -22.15 8.23
CA ALA A 44 9.15 -21.92 6.90
C ALA A 44 8.46 -23.16 6.32
N GLN A 45 9.02 -24.36 6.56
CA GLN A 45 8.38 -25.62 6.16
C GLN A 45 7.08 -25.88 6.91
N LYS A 46 7.00 -25.49 8.19
CA LYS A 46 5.80 -25.65 9.04
C LYS A 46 4.67 -24.72 8.60
N VAL A 47 4.95 -23.42 8.38
CA VAL A 47 3.91 -22.42 8.07
C VAL A 47 3.70 -22.18 6.57
N GLY A 48 4.59 -22.73 5.75
CA GLY A 48 4.61 -22.57 4.29
C GLY A 48 5.14 -21.21 3.83
N TYR A 49 5.65 -21.17 2.58
CA TYR A 49 6.06 -19.93 1.95
C TYR A 49 4.84 -19.13 1.45
N PRO A 50 4.96 -17.79 1.22
CA PRO A 50 6.14 -16.96 1.45
C PRO A 50 6.34 -16.59 2.92
N ILE A 51 7.59 -16.20 3.26
CA ILE A 51 8.05 -15.80 4.57
C ILE A 51 8.64 -14.39 4.50
N LEU A 52 8.29 -13.54 5.46
CA LEU A 52 8.89 -12.22 5.62
C LEU A 52 10.00 -12.30 6.69
N VAL A 53 11.21 -11.92 6.29
CA VAL A 53 12.37 -11.76 7.18
C VAL A 53 12.44 -10.31 7.65
N ARG A 54 12.49 -10.12 8.97
CA ARG A 54 12.41 -8.80 9.62
C ARG A 54 13.55 -8.66 10.63
N PRO A 55 14.63 -7.95 10.29
CA PRO A 55 15.63 -7.56 11.30
C PRO A 55 15.00 -6.68 12.38
N SER A 56 15.46 -6.77 13.61
CA SER A 56 15.01 -5.91 14.70
C SER A 56 15.56 -4.48 14.55
N TYR A 57 14.80 -3.48 15.00
CA TYR A 57 15.18 -2.06 15.03
C TYR A 57 15.52 -1.44 13.67
N VAL A 58 14.88 -1.88 12.58
CA VAL A 58 15.09 -1.33 11.23
C VAL A 58 14.02 -0.28 10.94
N LEU A 59 14.43 0.85 10.35
CA LEU A 59 13.52 1.92 9.95
C LEU A 59 13.10 1.76 8.48
N SER A 60 11.84 2.12 8.18
CA SER A 60 11.30 2.19 6.81
C SER A 60 11.43 0.89 6.00
N GLY A 61 11.37 -0.27 6.67
CA GLY A 61 11.45 -1.57 6.01
C GLY A 61 12.83 -1.95 5.48
N ALA A 62 13.90 -1.19 5.82
CA ALA A 62 15.25 -1.48 5.37
C ALA A 62 15.66 -2.92 5.71
N ALA A 63 16.24 -3.64 4.75
CA ALA A 63 16.63 -5.05 4.82
C ALA A 63 15.48 -6.04 5.12
N MET A 64 14.20 -5.59 5.12
CA MET A 64 13.06 -6.51 5.12
C MET A 64 12.91 -7.12 3.72
N ARG A 65 12.73 -8.45 3.69
CA ARG A 65 12.56 -9.15 2.41
C ARG A 65 11.56 -10.29 2.53
N VAL A 66 10.78 -10.48 1.47
CA VAL A 66 9.88 -11.62 1.32
C VAL A 66 10.61 -12.73 0.58
N SER A 67 10.67 -13.91 1.19
CA SER A 67 11.28 -15.11 0.62
C SER A 67 10.17 -16.09 0.24
N TYR A 68 10.21 -16.56 -1.00
CA TYR A 68 9.16 -17.41 -1.55
C TYR A 68 9.56 -18.89 -1.61
N ASP A 69 10.81 -19.19 -1.36
CA ASP A 69 11.38 -20.53 -1.32
C ASP A 69 12.58 -20.60 -0.36
N GLU A 70 13.09 -21.81 -0.12
CA GLU A 70 14.20 -22.05 0.80
C GLU A 70 15.50 -21.37 0.35
N LYS A 71 15.79 -21.32 -0.96
CA LYS A 71 17.00 -20.69 -1.48
C LYS A 71 16.99 -19.19 -1.20
N THR A 72 15.90 -18.52 -1.55
CA THR A 72 15.75 -17.08 -1.31
C THR A 72 15.70 -16.76 0.19
N LEU A 73 15.21 -17.67 1.03
CA LEU A 73 15.24 -17.50 2.48
C LEU A 73 16.67 -17.52 3.01
N LYS A 74 17.50 -18.47 2.59
CA LYS A 74 18.93 -18.54 2.99
C LYS A 74 19.67 -17.26 2.59
N ASP A 75 19.55 -16.85 1.32
CA ASP A 75 20.21 -15.63 0.80
C ASP A 75 19.78 -14.38 1.59
N THR A 76 18.51 -14.33 2.01
CA THR A 76 17.96 -13.21 2.78
C THR A 76 18.45 -13.20 4.23
N LEU A 77 18.56 -14.37 4.86
CA LEU A 77 19.06 -14.51 6.25
C LEU A 77 20.53 -14.09 6.35
N ASP A 78 21.37 -14.48 5.39
CA ASP A 78 22.78 -14.10 5.35
C ASP A 78 22.92 -12.56 5.30
N LEU A 79 22.07 -11.90 4.51
CA LEU A 79 22.02 -10.44 4.45
C LEU A 79 21.52 -9.83 5.77
N ALA A 80 20.45 -10.38 6.35
CA ALA A 80 19.84 -9.86 7.57
C ALA A 80 20.81 -9.93 8.77
N VAL A 81 21.57 -11.02 8.89
CA VAL A 81 22.60 -11.20 9.92
C VAL A 81 23.73 -10.17 9.75
N SER A 82 24.10 -9.86 8.50
CA SER A 82 25.13 -8.84 8.25
C SER A 82 24.72 -7.42 8.67
N VAL A 83 23.41 -7.13 8.67
CA VAL A 83 22.85 -5.81 9.03
C VAL A 83 22.56 -5.72 10.54
N SER A 84 22.23 -6.80 11.21
CA SER A 84 21.83 -6.83 12.62
C SER A 84 22.45 -8.03 13.36
N SER A 85 23.75 -7.97 13.60
CA SER A 85 24.50 -9.06 14.28
C SER A 85 24.19 -9.19 15.77
N GLU A 86 23.62 -8.16 16.42
CA GLU A 86 23.40 -8.14 17.88
C GLU A 86 21.99 -8.58 18.30
N TYR A 87 21.03 -8.67 17.37
CA TYR A 87 19.63 -8.97 17.69
C TYR A 87 19.10 -10.12 16.85
N PRO A 88 18.21 -10.95 17.43
CA PRO A 88 17.60 -12.05 16.68
C PRO A 88 16.80 -11.52 15.50
N VAL A 89 16.87 -12.22 14.39
CA VAL A 89 16.02 -11.98 13.22
C VAL A 89 14.65 -12.58 13.51
N VAL A 90 13.60 -11.80 13.32
CA VAL A 90 12.22 -12.29 13.42
C VAL A 90 11.74 -12.64 12.02
N ILE A 91 11.19 -13.85 11.89
CA ILE A 91 10.51 -14.26 10.66
C ILE A 91 9.03 -14.43 10.92
N THR A 92 8.24 -14.08 9.91
CA THR A 92 6.77 -14.16 9.98
C THR A 92 6.20 -14.76 8.70
N LYS A 93 5.08 -15.48 8.83
CA LYS A 93 4.28 -15.85 7.66
C LYS A 93 3.90 -14.57 6.91
N PHE A 94 4.18 -14.52 5.61
CA PHE A 94 3.73 -13.43 4.76
C PHE A 94 2.39 -13.78 4.11
N PHE A 95 1.42 -12.89 4.22
CA PHE A 95 0.11 -13.06 3.61
C PHE A 95 0.07 -12.38 2.24
N THR A 96 -0.06 -13.16 1.19
CA THR A 96 -0.47 -12.68 -0.12
C THR A 96 -1.98 -12.40 -0.10
N ASP A 97 -2.44 -11.44 -0.92
CA ASP A 97 -3.86 -11.09 -1.08
C ASP A 97 -4.56 -10.65 0.21
N ALA A 98 -3.80 -10.16 1.19
CA ALA A 98 -4.35 -9.51 2.36
C ALA A 98 -4.51 -8.01 2.11
N ARG A 99 -5.59 -7.44 2.64
CA ARG A 99 -5.79 -5.98 2.68
C ARG A 99 -4.95 -5.41 3.82
N GLU A 100 -4.26 -4.31 3.57
CA GLU A 100 -3.59 -3.57 4.63
C GLU A 100 -4.47 -2.41 5.10
N VAL A 101 -4.53 -2.24 6.42
CA VAL A 101 -5.29 -1.19 7.09
C VAL A 101 -4.45 -0.64 8.23
N GLU A 102 -4.44 0.66 8.40
CA GLU A 102 -3.76 1.28 9.52
C GLU A 102 -4.70 2.17 10.36
N CYS A 103 -4.32 2.37 11.60
CA CYS A 103 -5.05 3.19 12.56
C CYS A 103 -4.11 4.22 13.16
N ASP A 104 -4.39 5.49 12.91
CA ASP A 104 -3.70 6.61 13.54
C ASP A 104 -4.47 7.13 14.74
N GLY A 105 -3.78 7.32 15.86
CA GLY A 105 -4.42 7.76 17.07
C GLY A 105 -3.52 8.56 18.01
N VAL A 106 -4.14 9.04 19.08
CA VAL A 106 -3.48 9.67 20.22
C VAL A 106 -3.99 9.02 21.50
N CYS A 107 -3.10 8.73 22.45
CA CYS A 107 -3.46 8.15 23.75
C CYS A 107 -2.88 8.99 24.88
N ASP A 108 -3.66 9.20 25.95
CA ASP A 108 -3.25 9.94 27.16
C ASP A 108 -2.97 9.02 28.36
N GLY A 109 -2.74 7.72 28.09
CA GLY A 109 -2.51 6.69 29.09
C GLY A 109 -3.77 6.03 29.65
N GLU A 110 -4.92 6.65 29.49
CA GLU A 110 -6.23 6.18 29.97
C GLU A 110 -7.29 6.16 28.88
N ASN A 111 -7.25 7.15 28.00
CA ASN A 111 -8.18 7.30 26.89
C ASN A 111 -7.43 7.19 25.57
N VAL A 112 -8.05 6.53 24.60
CA VAL A 112 -7.51 6.35 23.24
C VAL A 112 -8.42 7.09 22.28
N PHE A 113 -7.89 8.07 21.56
CA PHE A 113 -8.57 8.72 20.46
C PHE A 113 -8.09 8.15 19.15
N ILE A 114 -8.96 7.45 18.44
CA ILE A 114 -8.72 6.98 17.07
C ILE A 114 -9.05 8.11 16.11
N GLY A 115 -8.02 8.65 15.45
CA GLY A 115 -8.18 9.70 14.47
C GLY A 115 -8.92 9.20 13.22
N ALA A 116 -8.43 8.12 12.62
CA ALA A 116 -9.10 7.39 11.57
C ALA A 116 -8.55 5.97 11.44
N ILE A 117 -9.36 5.10 10.86
CA ILE A 117 -8.94 3.84 10.23
C ILE A 117 -8.76 4.14 8.76
N VAL A 118 -7.60 3.77 8.22
CA VAL A 118 -7.14 4.10 6.87
C VAL A 118 -6.95 2.80 6.10
N GLU A 119 -7.65 2.63 4.99
CA GLU A 119 -7.52 1.45 4.14
C GLU A 119 -6.54 1.71 3.00
N HIS A 120 -5.61 0.77 2.74
CA HIS A 120 -4.77 0.78 1.55
C HIS A 120 -5.52 0.21 0.36
N ILE A 121 -5.40 0.85 -0.79
CA ILE A 121 -6.01 0.37 -2.04
C ILE A 121 -5.25 -0.84 -2.56
N GLU A 122 -3.94 -0.81 -2.49
CA GLU A 122 -3.07 -1.92 -2.85
C GLU A 122 -3.12 -3.01 -1.76
N ASN A 123 -2.84 -4.24 -2.16
CA ASN A 123 -2.69 -5.34 -1.19
C ASN A 123 -1.39 -5.19 -0.37
N ALA A 124 -1.35 -5.87 0.76
CA ALA A 124 -0.19 -5.94 1.63
C ALA A 124 1.09 -6.34 0.89
N GLY A 125 2.21 -5.77 1.32
CA GLY A 125 3.53 -5.94 0.70
C GLY A 125 4.05 -4.68 0.03
N ILE A 126 3.27 -3.60 0.01
CA ILE A 126 3.71 -2.26 -0.37
C ILE A 126 3.82 -1.42 0.90
N HIS A 127 4.95 -0.71 1.06
CA HIS A 127 5.15 0.14 2.23
C HIS A 127 4.04 1.20 2.36
N SER A 128 3.57 1.48 3.56
CA SER A 128 2.46 2.41 3.81
C SER A 128 2.68 3.82 3.23
N GLY A 129 3.94 4.29 3.17
CA GLY A 129 4.30 5.53 2.48
C GLY A 129 3.99 5.52 0.99
N ASP A 130 4.09 4.36 0.35
CA ASP A 130 3.95 4.15 -1.10
C ASP A 130 2.53 3.73 -1.52
N ALA A 131 1.68 3.37 -0.56
CA ALA A 131 0.31 2.96 -0.82
C ALA A 131 -0.63 4.14 -1.06
N THR A 132 -1.60 3.95 -1.95
CA THR A 132 -2.77 4.82 -2.07
C THR A 132 -3.74 4.50 -0.93
N MET A 133 -4.19 5.52 -0.17
CA MET A 133 -4.95 5.30 1.05
C MET A 133 -6.31 6.01 1.02
N ALA A 134 -7.31 5.38 1.62
CA ALA A 134 -8.68 5.91 1.70
C ALA A 134 -9.16 6.10 3.14
N ILE A 135 -9.88 7.19 3.40
CA ILE A 135 -10.67 7.48 4.58
C ILE A 135 -12.07 7.93 4.14
N PRO A 136 -13.14 7.29 4.65
CA PRO A 136 -13.18 6.06 5.43
C PRO A 136 -12.75 4.83 4.63
N PRO A 137 -12.54 3.66 5.28
CA PRO A 137 -12.35 2.39 4.59
C PRO A 137 -13.50 2.10 3.61
N GLN A 138 -13.17 1.59 2.42
CA GLN A 138 -14.13 1.41 1.33
C GLN A 138 -14.59 -0.04 1.16
N THR A 139 -13.74 -1.00 1.55
CA THR A 139 -14.01 -2.43 1.34
C THR A 139 -14.00 -3.25 2.63
N VAL A 140 -13.64 -2.63 3.74
CA VAL A 140 -13.58 -3.25 5.06
C VAL A 140 -14.95 -3.20 5.75
N SER A 141 -15.45 -4.33 6.25
CA SER A 141 -16.76 -4.39 6.90
C SER A 141 -16.75 -3.71 8.29
N ASN A 142 -17.93 -3.33 8.76
CA ASN A 142 -18.08 -2.70 10.08
C ASN A 142 -17.60 -3.63 11.22
N GLU A 143 -17.78 -4.94 11.09
CA GLU A 143 -17.33 -5.93 12.08
C GLU A 143 -15.79 -5.93 12.17
N VAL A 144 -15.12 -5.84 11.03
CA VAL A 144 -13.66 -5.75 10.97
C VAL A 144 -13.19 -4.40 11.52
N ILE A 145 -13.86 -3.30 11.20
CA ILE A 145 -13.57 -1.97 11.77
C ILE A 145 -13.67 -2.01 13.30
N SER A 146 -14.77 -2.54 13.86
CA SER A 146 -14.93 -2.66 15.31
C SER A 146 -13.85 -3.51 15.97
N LYS A 147 -13.39 -4.57 15.29
CA LYS A 147 -12.29 -5.40 15.77
C LYS A 147 -10.94 -4.68 15.76
N ILE A 148 -10.68 -3.86 14.73
CA ILE A 148 -9.49 -3.01 14.66
C ILE A 148 -9.51 -1.99 15.80
N GLU A 149 -10.66 -1.36 16.07
CA GLU A 149 -10.82 -0.42 17.19
C GLU A 149 -10.55 -1.09 18.53
N ASP A 150 -11.12 -2.28 18.78
CA ASP A 150 -10.88 -3.05 20.01
C ASP A 150 -9.39 -3.40 20.16
N TYR A 151 -8.75 -3.91 19.13
CA TYR A 151 -7.32 -4.25 19.14
C TYR A 151 -6.44 -3.00 19.37
N THR A 152 -6.76 -1.89 18.70
CA THR A 152 -6.07 -0.61 18.88
C THR A 152 -6.14 -0.13 20.33
N ASN A 153 -7.34 -0.16 20.95
CA ASN A 153 -7.54 0.23 22.34
C ASN A 153 -6.74 -0.66 23.30
N LYS A 154 -6.80 -1.98 23.13
CA LYS A 154 -6.05 -2.94 23.97
C LYS A 154 -4.54 -2.71 23.90
N ILE A 155 -4.00 -2.54 22.69
CA ILE A 155 -2.57 -2.31 22.48
C ILE A 155 -2.13 -0.98 23.11
N ALA A 156 -2.85 0.10 22.82
CA ALA A 156 -2.50 1.44 23.33
C ALA A 156 -2.49 1.51 24.86
N LEU A 157 -3.48 0.89 25.51
CA LEU A 157 -3.57 0.86 26.98
C LEU A 157 -2.52 -0.07 27.60
N ALA A 158 -2.25 -1.25 27.03
CA ALA A 158 -1.22 -2.17 27.51
C ALA A 158 0.18 -1.57 27.42
N LEU A 159 0.47 -0.84 26.34
CA LEU A 159 1.71 -0.09 26.15
C LEU A 159 1.78 1.20 26.96
N LYS A 160 0.66 1.62 27.59
CA LYS A 160 0.55 2.91 28.32
C LYS A 160 1.08 4.07 27.48
N ILE A 161 0.54 4.24 26.30
CA ILE A 161 0.99 5.25 25.34
C ILE A 161 0.61 6.63 25.85
N PHE A 162 1.55 7.58 25.74
CA PHE A 162 1.33 9.01 25.97
C PHE A 162 1.80 9.78 24.73
N GLY A 163 0.89 10.11 23.86
CA GLY A 163 1.18 10.82 22.60
C GLY A 163 0.63 10.12 21.37
N PRO A 164 1.20 10.39 20.20
CA PRO A 164 0.74 9.84 18.94
C PRO A 164 1.19 8.38 18.77
N PHE A 165 0.39 7.61 18.05
CA PHE A 165 0.73 6.24 17.69
C PHE A 165 0.05 5.84 16.38
N ASN A 166 0.59 4.81 15.74
CA ASN A 166 0.04 4.17 14.56
C ASN A 166 0.10 2.65 14.74
N VAL A 167 -0.98 1.94 14.41
CA VAL A 167 -1.01 0.48 14.40
C VAL A 167 -1.36 0.01 12.99
N GLN A 168 -0.60 -0.95 12.47
CA GLN A 168 -0.82 -1.54 11.15
C GLN A 168 -1.41 -2.94 11.26
N TYR A 169 -2.36 -3.23 10.40
CA TYR A 169 -3.14 -4.45 10.37
C TYR A 169 -3.18 -5.08 8.98
N LEU A 170 -3.28 -6.41 8.96
CA LEU A 170 -3.71 -7.16 7.79
C LEU A 170 -5.13 -7.66 7.99
N VAL A 171 -5.92 -7.57 6.94
CA VAL A 171 -7.27 -8.15 6.88
C VAL A 171 -7.29 -9.20 5.80
N LYS A 172 -7.55 -10.46 6.19
CA LYS A 172 -7.69 -11.58 5.26
C LYS A 172 -8.86 -12.44 5.68
N ASN A 173 -9.80 -12.71 4.77
CA ASN A 173 -11.01 -13.50 5.04
C ASN A 173 -11.79 -13.00 6.28
N SER A 174 -11.94 -11.67 6.42
CA SER A 174 -12.57 -10.99 7.56
C SER A 174 -11.85 -11.16 8.92
N GLU A 175 -10.68 -11.78 8.92
CA GLU A 175 -9.82 -11.87 10.11
C GLU A 175 -8.81 -10.73 10.13
N VAL A 176 -8.57 -10.17 11.33
CA VAL A 176 -7.68 -9.05 11.59
C VAL A 176 -6.40 -9.56 12.25
N TYR A 177 -5.26 -9.20 11.69
CA TYR A 177 -3.93 -9.54 12.20
C TYR A 177 -3.12 -8.27 12.41
N VAL A 178 -2.46 -8.13 13.55
CA VAL A 178 -1.57 -6.99 13.84
C VAL A 178 -0.20 -7.23 13.21
N ILE A 179 0.34 -6.21 12.53
CA ILE A 179 1.70 -6.23 11.99
C ILE A 179 2.68 -5.54 12.94
N GLU A 180 2.36 -4.28 13.31
CA GLU A 180 3.25 -3.45 14.12
C GLU A 180 2.51 -2.29 14.79
N CYS A 181 3.13 -1.74 15.84
CA CYS A 181 2.69 -0.53 16.50
C CYS A 181 3.86 0.46 16.59
N ASN A 182 3.70 1.62 15.98
CA ASN A 182 4.68 2.69 15.96
C ASN A 182 4.29 3.75 17.00
N LEU A 183 5.16 4.00 18.00
CA LEU A 183 4.92 4.96 19.08
C LEU A 183 5.43 6.36 18.72
N ARG A 184 5.13 6.81 17.56
CA ARG A 184 5.47 8.10 16.98
C ARG A 184 4.38 8.53 15.99
N SER A 185 4.48 9.77 15.51
CA SER A 185 3.64 10.18 14.37
C SER A 185 3.96 9.35 13.13
N SER A 186 2.91 8.93 12.44
CA SER A 186 2.99 8.28 11.14
C SER A 186 3.07 9.33 10.01
N ARG A 187 3.36 8.88 8.79
CA ARG A 187 3.24 9.73 7.60
C ARG A 187 1.78 10.02 7.24
N SER A 188 0.87 9.10 7.53
CA SER A 188 -0.58 9.29 7.34
C SER A 188 -1.21 10.29 8.31
N MET A 189 -0.58 10.57 9.46
CA MET A 189 -1.19 11.42 10.50
C MET A 189 -1.52 12.85 10.04
N PRO A 190 -0.71 13.56 9.23
CA PRO A 190 -1.11 14.84 8.65
C PRO A 190 -2.31 14.73 7.70
N TYR A 191 -2.36 13.68 6.90
CA TYR A 191 -3.48 13.33 6.03
C TYR A 191 -4.76 13.08 6.84
N VAL A 192 -4.68 12.22 7.87
CA VAL A 192 -5.78 11.95 8.81
C VAL A 192 -6.24 13.25 9.47
N SER A 193 -5.32 14.08 9.96
CA SER A 193 -5.64 15.36 10.61
C SER A 193 -6.48 16.27 9.71
N LYS A 194 -6.04 16.45 8.46
CA LYS A 194 -6.75 17.28 7.48
C LYS A 194 -8.09 16.67 7.07
N SER A 195 -8.13 15.37 6.84
CA SER A 195 -9.38 14.67 6.49
C SER A 195 -10.43 14.73 7.60
N ARG A 196 -9.99 14.75 8.87
CA ARG A 196 -10.88 14.77 10.05
C ARG A 196 -11.23 16.17 10.55
N GLY A 197 -10.51 17.20 10.10
CA GLY A 197 -10.61 18.52 10.69
C GLY A 197 -10.12 18.57 12.15
N ILE A 198 -9.23 17.65 12.54
CA ILE A 198 -8.70 17.53 13.90
C ILE A 198 -7.18 17.48 13.81
N ASN A 199 -6.51 18.49 14.36
CA ASN A 199 -5.06 18.51 14.40
C ASN A 199 -4.51 17.49 15.42
N LEU A 200 -4.25 16.27 14.94
CA LEU A 200 -3.73 15.17 15.78
C LEU A 200 -2.38 15.50 16.40
N MET A 201 -1.54 16.28 15.71
CA MET A 201 -0.23 16.64 16.23
C MET A 201 -0.34 17.64 17.38
N ARG A 202 -1.26 18.59 17.29
CA ARG A 202 -1.59 19.49 18.40
C ARG A 202 -2.13 18.70 19.60
N LEU A 203 -3.09 17.82 19.36
CA LEU A 203 -3.66 16.96 20.42
C LEU A 203 -2.57 16.10 21.08
N ALA A 204 -1.69 15.50 20.27
CA ALA A 204 -0.57 14.72 20.78
C ALA A 204 0.41 15.55 21.62
N ALA A 205 0.73 16.77 21.18
CA ALA A 205 1.59 17.70 21.93
C ALA A 205 0.96 18.08 23.27
N GLU A 206 -0.33 18.41 23.28
CA GLU A 206 -1.09 18.73 24.52
C GLU A 206 -1.06 17.54 25.50
N VAL A 207 -1.26 16.31 25.00
CA VAL A 207 -1.18 15.09 25.82
C VAL A 207 0.23 14.88 26.37
N ILE A 208 1.28 15.02 25.55
CA ILE A 208 2.68 14.88 25.97
C ILE A 208 3.02 15.89 27.07
N MET A 209 2.43 17.07 27.05
CA MET A 209 2.59 18.13 28.06
C MET A 209 1.74 17.89 29.33
N GLY A 210 1.02 16.77 29.42
CA GLY A 210 0.22 16.38 30.59
C GLY A 210 -1.28 16.70 30.47
N GLY A 211 -1.74 17.15 29.32
CA GLY A 211 -3.15 17.32 29.01
C GLY A 211 -3.89 15.99 28.87
N LYS A 212 -5.21 16.05 28.85
CA LYS A 212 -6.10 14.91 28.60
C LYS A 212 -6.84 15.08 27.28
N ILE A 213 -7.18 13.97 26.66
CA ILE A 213 -8.00 13.98 25.44
C ILE A 213 -9.39 14.52 25.77
N PRO A 214 -9.85 15.59 25.09
CA PRO A 214 -11.18 16.16 25.35
C PRO A 214 -12.29 15.13 25.05
N LYS A 215 -13.18 14.87 25.99
CA LYS A 215 -14.29 13.91 25.87
C LYS A 215 -15.14 14.13 24.61
N ARG A 216 -15.32 15.39 24.17
CA ARG A 216 -16.07 15.74 22.96
C ARG A 216 -15.50 15.17 21.69
N LEU A 217 -14.18 14.87 21.64
CA LEU A 217 -13.53 14.29 20.47
C LEU A 217 -13.76 12.78 20.33
N MET A 218 -14.07 12.07 21.43
CA MET A 218 -14.07 10.60 21.48
C MET A 218 -15.09 9.92 20.54
N ASN A 219 -16.16 10.61 20.16
CA ASN A 219 -17.24 10.03 19.35
C ASN A 219 -17.59 10.91 18.15
N LEU A 220 -16.60 11.61 17.60
CA LEU A 220 -16.86 12.45 16.43
C LEU A 220 -16.99 11.57 15.17
N PRO A 221 -18.10 11.71 14.44
CA PRO A 221 -18.29 11.00 13.19
C PRO A 221 -17.28 11.48 12.14
N LEU A 222 -17.03 10.62 11.13
CA LEU A 222 -16.36 11.03 9.92
C LEU A 222 -17.23 12.01 9.12
N GLY A 223 -16.61 12.86 8.30
CA GLY A 223 -17.33 13.70 7.34
C GLY A 223 -18.06 12.85 6.29
N ASN A 224 -19.10 13.42 5.69
CA ASN A 224 -19.82 12.77 4.61
C ASN A 224 -19.10 13.00 3.26
N TYR A 225 -17.86 12.55 3.18
CA TYR A 225 -16.97 12.61 2.01
C TYR A 225 -15.91 11.53 2.10
N VAL A 226 -15.22 11.31 1.00
CA VAL A 226 -14.07 10.41 0.94
C VAL A 226 -12.80 11.23 0.76
N SER A 227 -11.75 10.85 1.47
CA SER A 227 -10.42 11.41 1.31
C SER A 227 -9.47 10.34 0.80
N ILE A 228 -8.63 10.68 -0.17
CA ILE A 228 -7.61 9.80 -0.72
C ILE A 228 -6.24 10.45 -0.58
N LYS A 229 -5.26 9.69 -0.10
CA LYS A 229 -3.84 10.03 -0.17
C LYS A 229 -3.22 9.26 -1.33
N ALA A 230 -2.59 9.94 -2.27
CA ALA A 230 -1.77 9.35 -3.33
C ALA A 230 -0.28 9.62 -3.06
N PRO A 231 0.61 8.62 -3.19
CA PRO A 231 2.04 8.81 -3.06
C PRO A 231 2.60 9.56 -4.26
N MET A 232 3.68 10.31 -4.04
CA MET A 232 4.48 10.92 -5.09
C MET A 232 5.86 10.28 -5.15
N PHE A 233 6.33 10.02 -6.36
CA PHE A 233 7.61 9.37 -6.61
C PHE A 233 8.52 10.26 -7.45
N SER A 234 9.81 10.26 -7.16
CA SER A 234 10.82 10.98 -7.93
C SER A 234 11.57 10.07 -8.91
N PHE A 235 10.92 9.03 -9.42
CA PHE A 235 11.57 8.06 -10.33
C PHE A 235 12.14 8.73 -11.60
N MET A 236 11.52 9.80 -12.11
CA MET A 236 12.06 10.57 -13.23
C MET A 236 13.44 11.18 -12.94
N ARG A 237 13.77 11.43 -11.66
CA ARG A 237 15.06 12.00 -11.22
C ARG A 237 16.09 10.95 -10.86
N LEU A 238 15.66 9.69 -10.72
CA LEU A 238 16.50 8.56 -10.32
C LEU A 238 16.79 7.72 -11.55
N ASP A 239 17.97 7.92 -12.13
CA ASP A 239 18.41 7.13 -13.29
C ASP A 239 18.36 5.63 -12.97
N LYS A 240 17.80 4.85 -13.89
CA LYS A 240 17.70 3.39 -13.83
C LYS A 240 16.90 2.82 -12.63
N ALA A 241 16.24 3.63 -11.81
CA ALA A 241 15.38 3.11 -10.76
C ALA A 241 14.15 2.39 -11.37
N ASP A 242 13.88 1.17 -10.90
CA ASP A 242 12.64 0.46 -11.26
C ASP A 242 11.49 1.00 -10.40
N PRO A 243 10.38 1.45 -10.99
CA PRO A 243 9.23 1.95 -10.24
C PRO A 243 8.38 0.84 -9.56
N ILE A 244 8.92 -0.38 -9.41
CA ILE A 244 8.25 -1.43 -8.61
C ILE A 244 8.23 -1.01 -7.15
N LEU A 245 7.06 -1.17 -6.51
CA LEU A 245 6.85 -0.93 -5.09
C LEU A 245 6.99 -2.23 -4.29
N GLY A 246 7.44 -2.11 -3.06
CA GLY A 246 7.65 -3.23 -2.16
C GLY A 246 7.56 -2.81 -0.69
N VAL A 247 8.11 -3.66 0.17
CA VAL A 247 8.10 -3.43 1.64
C VAL A 247 9.04 -2.30 2.07
N GLU A 248 9.97 -1.90 1.22
CA GLU A 248 10.88 -0.77 1.42
C GLU A 248 10.31 0.48 0.74
N MET A 249 10.36 1.62 1.44
CA MET A 249 9.72 2.84 0.97
C MET A 249 10.50 3.53 -0.15
N SER A 250 9.81 3.90 -1.22
CA SER A 250 10.34 4.60 -2.41
C SER A 250 9.74 6.01 -2.62
N SER A 251 8.61 6.32 -2.01
CA SER A 251 7.95 7.62 -2.17
C SER A 251 8.74 8.77 -1.56
N THR A 252 8.69 9.94 -2.21
CA THR A 252 9.38 11.17 -1.79
C THR A 252 8.43 12.23 -1.28
N GLY A 253 7.13 12.02 -1.42
CA GLY A 253 6.08 12.92 -0.98
C GLY A 253 4.70 12.27 -1.09
N GLU A 254 3.68 13.06 -0.78
CA GLU A 254 2.29 12.61 -0.83
C GLU A 254 1.35 13.78 -1.13
N VAL A 255 0.24 13.49 -1.78
CA VAL A 255 -0.86 14.42 -2.03
C VAL A 255 -2.13 13.82 -1.45
N ALA A 256 -2.97 14.66 -0.85
CA ALA A 256 -4.29 14.22 -0.37
C ALA A 256 -5.39 15.11 -0.95
N CYS A 257 -6.42 14.48 -1.49
CA CYS A 257 -7.62 15.15 -1.97
C CYS A 257 -8.88 14.61 -1.32
N ILE A 258 -9.91 15.45 -1.26
CA ILE A 258 -11.23 15.08 -0.78
C ILE A 258 -12.21 15.13 -1.95
N GLY A 259 -13.07 14.13 -2.01
CA GLY A 259 -14.14 14.01 -3.01
C GLY A 259 -15.49 13.72 -2.39
N GLU A 260 -16.55 13.87 -3.17
CA GLU A 260 -17.91 13.52 -2.73
C GLU A 260 -18.09 12.00 -2.55
N ASP A 261 -17.33 11.23 -3.33
CA ASP A 261 -17.26 9.75 -3.26
C ASP A 261 -15.84 9.26 -3.56
N PHE A 262 -15.62 7.96 -3.48
CA PHE A 262 -14.31 7.35 -3.70
C PHE A 262 -13.75 7.60 -5.10
N PRO A 263 -14.49 7.40 -6.22
CA PRO A 263 -14.01 7.71 -7.55
C PRO A 263 -13.55 9.17 -7.73
N ASP A 264 -14.34 10.13 -7.22
CA ASP A 264 -14.03 11.56 -7.30
C ASP A 264 -12.75 11.90 -6.52
N ALA A 265 -12.62 11.40 -5.30
CA ALA A 265 -11.42 11.60 -4.48
C ALA A 265 -10.18 10.94 -5.09
N LEU A 266 -10.32 9.72 -5.64
CA LEU A 266 -9.21 8.99 -6.24
C LEU A 266 -8.66 9.73 -7.47
N MET A 267 -9.53 10.09 -8.41
CA MET A 267 -9.09 10.75 -9.64
C MET A 267 -8.42 12.10 -9.36
N LYS A 268 -8.98 12.91 -8.44
CA LYS A 268 -8.35 14.16 -7.97
C LYS A 268 -6.97 13.94 -7.37
N SER A 269 -6.81 12.89 -6.57
CA SER A 269 -5.54 12.61 -5.90
C SER A 269 -4.48 12.12 -6.87
N LEU A 270 -4.86 11.31 -7.85
CA LEU A 270 -3.94 10.83 -8.89
C LEU A 270 -3.49 11.99 -9.81
N GLU A 271 -4.42 12.84 -10.24
CA GLU A 271 -4.10 14.04 -11.04
C GLU A 271 -3.17 14.98 -10.26
N ALA A 272 -3.45 15.23 -8.98
CA ALA A 272 -2.61 16.07 -8.13
C ALA A 272 -1.23 15.44 -7.83
N ALA A 273 -1.07 14.13 -8.01
CA ALA A 273 0.19 13.39 -7.94
C ALA A 273 0.88 13.23 -9.31
N ASP A 274 0.49 14.04 -10.31
CA ASP A 274 1.01 14.00 -11.69
C ASP A 274 0.74 12.67 -12.44
N MET A 275 -0.17 11.84 -11.94
CA MET A 275 -0.65 10.65 -12.62
C MET A 275 -1.90 11.00 -13.47
N ASN A 276 -1.68 11.50 -14.68
CA ASN A 276 -2.73 11.96 -15.59
C ASN A 276 -3.43 10.79 -16.29
N VAL A 277 -4.37 10.15 -15.60
CA VAL A 277 -5.15 9.02 -16.13
C VAL A 277 -6.04 9.47 -17.28
N PRO A 278 -6.00 8.83 -18.48
CA PRO A 278 -6.87 9.18 -19.60
C PRO A 278 -8.33 8.84 -19.22
N ILE A 279 -9.25 9.81 -19.41
CA ILE A 279 -10.66 9.67 -19.05
C ILE A 279 -11.52 9.38 -20.29
N ASP A 280 -11.34 10.15 -21.38
CA ASP A 280 -12.27 10.18 -22.52
C ASP A 280 -11.99 9.13 -23.60
N GLY A 281 -11.08 8.21 -23.37
CA GLY A 281 -10.59 7.22 -24.33
C GLY A 281 -9.08 7.31 -24.46
N GLY A 282 -8.53 6.58 -25.40
CA GLY A 282 -7.08 6.52 -25.65
C GLY A 282 -6.56 5.10 -25.76
N ASN A 283 -5.26 4.96 -25.73
CA ASN A 283 -4.51 3.73 -25.96
C ASN A 283 -3.87 3.24 -24.66
N ILE A 284 -4.25 2.05 -24.23
CA ILE A 284 -3.74 1.48 -22.98
C ILE A 284 -2.90 0.24 -23.29
N LEU A 285 -1.63 0.26 -22.87
CA LEU A 285 -0.78 -0.93 -22.92
C LEU A 285 -1.01 -1.78 -21.68
N ILE A 286 -1.37 -3.05 -21.88
CA ILE A 286 -1.50 -4.06 -20.83
C ILE A 286 -0.42 -5.12 -21.02
N SER A 287 0.45 -5.26 -20.03
CA SER A 287 1.48 -6.30 -19.94
C SER A 287 1.45 -6.94 -18.56
N VAL A 288 1.09 -8.23 -18.49
CA VAL A 288 0.83 -8.92 -17.23
C VAL A 288 1.57 -10.25 -17.19
N GLY A 289 2.29 -10.48 -16.11
CA GLY A 289 3.00 -11.72 -15.85
C GLY A 289 2.10 -12.82 -15.28
N GLY A 290 2.32 -14.09 -15.70
CA GLY A 290 1.63 -15.26 -15.15
C GLY A 290 0.16 -15.40 -15.58
N ASP A 291 -0.33 -16.63 -15.57
CA ASP A 291 -1.69 -16.92 -16.07
C ASP A 291 -2.78 -16.53 -15.09
N GLU A 292 -2.51 -16.61 -13.79
CA GLU A 292 -3.46 -16.20 -12.76
C GLU A 292 -3.76 -14.71 -12.82
N LEU A 293 -2.75 -13.85 -12.88
CA LEU A 293 -2.91 -12.40 -13.01
C LEU A 293 -3.55 -12.02 -14.35
N LYS A 294 -3.23 -12.72 -15.46
CA LYS A 294 -3.90 -12.51 -16.75
C LYS A 294 -5.41 -12.75 -16.61
N ASN A 295 -5.82 -13.82 -15.93
CA ASN A 295 -7.24 -14.10 -15.70
C ASN A 295 -7.94 -12.99 -14.91
N GLN A 296 -7.25 -12.40 -13.93
CA GLN A 296 -7.78 -11.28 -13.13
C GLN A 296 -7.87 -9.96 -13.91
N VAL A 297 -7.02 -9.77 -14.93
CA VAL A 297 -7.04 -8.56 -15.78
C VAL A 297 -8.12 -8.60 -16.87
N ILE A 298 -8.58 -9.80 -17.28
CA ILE A 298 -9.62 -9.95 -18.31
C ILE A 298 -10.87 -9.09 -18.05
N PRO A 299 -11.50 -9.12 -16.85
CA PRO A 299 -12.65 -8.26 -16.56
C PRO A 299 -12.35 -6.75 -16.68
N LEU A 300 -11.14 -6.34 -16.31
CA LEU A 300 -10.70 -4.95 -16.39
C LEU A 300 -10.51 -4.51 -17.84
N ALA A 301 -9.86 -5.33 -18.66
CA ALA A 301 -9.71 -5.09 -20.09
C ALA A 301 -11.07 -4.99 -20.80
N LYS A 302 -12.05 -5.84 -20.42
CA LYS A 302 -13.42 -5.75 -20.94
C LYS A 302 -14.08 -4.42 -20.59
N LYS A 303 -13.93 -3.94 -19.34
CA LYS A 303 -14.43 -2.62 -18.92
C LYS A 303 -13.79 -1.50 -19.75
N LEU A 304 -12.47 -1.52 -19.94
CA LEU A 304 -11.76 -0.53 -20.75
C LEU A 304 -12.26 -0.50 -22.21
N LYS A 305 -12.46 -1.66 -22.84
CA LYS A 305 -13.05 -1.73 -24.19
C LYS A 305 -14.45 -1.12 -24.23
N ASN A 306 -15.29 -1.42 -23.25
CA ASN A 306 -16.64 -0.85 -23.15
C ASN A 306 -16.63 0.67 -22.93
N LEU A 307 -15.56 1.20 -22.33
CA LEU A 307 -15.31 2.64 -22.18
C LEU A 307 -14.67 3.26 -23.43
N GLY A 308 -14.49 2.52 -24.53
CA GLY A 308 -13.96 3.03 -25.80
C GLY A 308 -12.44 3.15 -25.86
N PHE A 309 -11.70 2.50 -24.96
CA PHE A 309 -10.25 2.46 -25.05
C PHE A 309 -9.76 1.42 -26.06
N THR A 310 -8.65 1.72 -26.73
CA THR A 310 -7.91 0.76 -27.53
C THR A 310 -6.90 0.05 -26.63
N ILE A 311 -6.93 -1.28 -26.65
CA ILE A 311 -6.01 -2.09 -25.86
C ILE A 311 -4.84 -2.54 -26.73
N PHE A 312 -3.64 -2.23 -26.28
CA PHE A 312 -2.38 -2.78 -26.75
C PHE A 312 -1.88 -3.80 -25.75
N ALA A 313 -1.28 -4.90 -26.20
CA ALA A 313 -0.82 -5.93 -25.29
C ALA A 313 0.41 -6.67 -25.85
N THR A 314 1.26 -7.18 -24.95
CA THR A 314 2.29 -8.15 -25.28
C THR A 314 1.66 -9.48 -25.73
N GLU A 315 2.41 -10.29 -26.48
CA GLU A 315 1.91 -11.51 -27.15
C GLU A 315 1.06 -12.41 -26.26
N ASP A 316 1.57 -12.78 -25.07
CA ASP A 316 0.87 -13.72 -24.19
C ASP A 316 -0.36 -13.09 -23.52
N THR A 317 -0.28 -11.80 -23.17
CA THR A 317 -1.42 -11.03 -22.66
C THR A 317 -2.49 -10.92 -23.75
N LYS A 318 -2.12 -10.60 -24.99
CA LYS A 318 -3.05 -10.56 -26.12
C LYS A 318 -3.74 -11.91 -26.36
N LYS A 319 -2.99 -13.02 -26.32
CA LYS A 319 -3.59 -14.37 -26.47
C LYS A 319 -4.66 -14.63 -25.40
N ALA A 320 -4.39 -14.26 -24.14
CA ALA A 320 -5.35 -14.41 -23.05
C ALA A 320 -6.59 -13.53 -23.25
N LEU A 321 -6.43 -12.28 -23.68
CA LEU A 321 -7.55 -11.36 -23.98
C LEU A 321 -8.38 -11.86 -25.16
N ASN A 322 -7.75 -12.27 -26.26
CA ASN A 322 -8.47 -12.75 -27.45
C ASN A 322 -9.27 -14.03 -27.19
N LYS A 323 -8.77 -14.96 -26.35
CA LYS A 323 -9.54 -16.14 -25.89
C LYS A 323 -10.84 -15.78 -25.17
N ASN A 324 -10.93 -14.55 -24.65
CA ASN A 324 -12.08 -14.01 -23.95
C ASN A 324 -12.85 -12.97 -24.77
N ASN A 325 -12.68 -12.99 -26.11
CA ASN A 325 -13.33 -12.08 -27.05
C ASN A 325 -13.03 -10.60 -26.80
N ILE A 326 -11.83 -10.28 -26.31
CA ILE A 326 -11.35 -8.92 -26.11
C ILE A 326 -10.24 -8.68 -27.15
N GLU A 327 -10.57 -7.89 -28.16
CA GLU A 327 -9.60 -7.52 -29.18
C GLU A 327 -8.50 -6.62 -28.64
N ALA A 328 -7.25 -6.97 -28.90
CA ALA A 328 -6.08 -6.19 -28.53
C ALA A 328 -5.08 -6.13 -29.68
N VAL A 329 -4.41 -4.99 -29.84
CA VAL A 329 -3.34 -4.78 -30.79
C VAL A 329 -2.05 -5.36 -30.19
N LYS A 330 -1.35 -6.19 -30.94
CA LYS A 330 -0.06 -6.73 -30.49
C LYS A 330 1.00 -5.63 -30.52
N LEU A 331 1.79 -5.52 -29.44
CA LEU A 331 3.08 -4.85 -29.45
C LEU A 331 4.20 -5.85 -29.20
N TYR A 332 5.26 -5.71 -29.99
CA TYR A 332 6.48 -6.50 -29.81
C TYR A 332 7.29 -5.95 -28.63
N LYS A 333 7.90 -6.86 -27.88
CA LYS A 333 8.69 -6.52 -26.69
C LYS A 333 10.02 -5.86 -27.08
N VAL A 334 10.67 -5.27 -26.08
CA VAL A 334 11.92 -4.52 -26.26
C VAL A 334 13.04 -5.36 -26.86
N HIS A 335 13.13 -6.66 -26.52
CA HIS A 335 14.16 -7.57 -27.07
C HIS A 335 13.84 -8.12 -28.47
N GLU A 336 12.61 -7.93 -28.97
CA GLU A 336 12.18 -8.36 -30.31
C GLU A 336 12.59 -7.30 -31.36
N TYR A 337 13.89 -7.15 -31.59
CA TYR A 337 14.45 -6.11 -32.47
C TYR A 337 13.95 -6.22 -33.91
N GLY A 338 13.64 -5.06 -34.51
CA GLY A 338 13.20 -4.96 -35.90
C GLY A 338 11.76 -5.42 -36.17
N MET A 339 11.01 -5.81 -35.12
CA MET A 339 9.61 -6.15 -35.23
C MET A 339 8.75 -4.94 -34.91
N GLU A 340 7.69 -4.68 -35.72
CA GLU A 340 6.77 -3.55 -35.58
C GLU A 340 5.31 -4.01 -35.47
N PRO A 341 4.45 -3.28 -34.73
CA PRO A 341 4.76 -2.13 -33.86
C PRO A 341 5.45 -2.58 -32.57
N ASN A 342 6.50 -1.85 -32.18
CA ASN A 342 7.30 -2.14 -30.98
C ASN A 342 6.89 -1.26 -29.81
N ILE A 343 6.94 -1.77 -28.58
CA ILE A 343 6.56 -1.05 -27.35
C ILE A 343 7.39 0.22 -27.18
N MET A 344 8.72 0.14 -27.36
CA MET A 344 9.63 1.28 -27.21
C MET A 344 9.21 2.44 -28.11
N GLN A 345 9.02 2.14 -29.40
CA GLN A 345 8.61 3.15 -30.39
C GLN A 345 7.26 3.75 -30.04
N CYS A 346 6.27 2.93 -29.67
CA CYS A 346 4.94 3.43 -29.32
C CYS A 346 4.92 4.34 -28.09
N LEU A 347 5.76 4.05 -27.08
CA LEU A 347 5.91 4.91 -25.90
C LEU A 347 6.62 6.22 -26.28
N GLN A 348 7.69 6.14 -27.06
CA GLN A 348 8.46 7.31 -27.50
C GLN A 348 7.66 8.24 -28.41
N GLU A 349 6.81 7.71 -29.26
CA GLU A 349 5.94 8.47 -30.16
C GLU A 349 4.67 9.01 -29.49
N GLY A 350 4.48 8.75 -28.18
CA GLY A 350 3.28 9.17 -27.44
C GLY A 350 2.00 8.48 -27.93
N ARG A 351 2.11 7.25 -28.45
CA ARG A 351 0.96 6.46 -28.94
C ARG A 351 0.27 5.68 -27.84
N ILE A 352 0.81 5.66 -26.63
CA ILE A 352 0.24 5.00 -25.46
C ILE A 352 -0.02 6.08 -24.40
N ASP A 353 -1.25 6.12 -23.90
CA ASP A 353 -1.71 7.11 -22.92
C ASP A 353 -1.62 6.61 -21.48
N MET A 354 -1.60 5.29 -21.24
CA MET A 354 -1.43 4.68 -19.92
C MET A 354 -0.86 3.27 -20.06
N VAL A 355 -0.05 2.87 -19.09
CA VAL A 355 0.52 1.51 -19.01
C VAL A 355 -0.02 0.81 -17.75
N ILE A 356 -0.53 -0.39 -17.94
CA ILE A 356 -0.82 -1.34 -16.86
C ILE A 356 0.19 -2.48 -17.00
N ASN A 357 1.24 -2.44 -16.17
CA ASN A 357 2.30 -3.44 -16.15
C ASN A 357 2.36 -4.11 -14.78
N ILE A 358 1.79 -5.31 -14.69
CA ILE A 358 1.74 -6.07 -13.45
C ILE A 358 2.78 -7.19 -13.52
N PRO A 359 3.91 -7.04 -12.80
CA PRO A 359 5.01 -7.99 -12.87
C PRO A 359 4.66 -9.31 -12.18
N LEU A 360 5.37 -10.37 -12.55
CA LEU A 360 5.37 -11.61 -11.78
C LEU A 360 5.96 -11.38 -10.39
N PRO A 361 5.41 -12.00 -9.35
CA PRO A 361 6.10 -12.09 -8.06
C PRO A 361 7.49 -12.71 -8.25
N THR A 362 8.50 -12.15 -7.59
CA THR A 362 9.95 -12.33 -7.85
C THR A 362 10.53 -13.73 -7.56
N THR A 363 9.80 -14.80 -7.70
CA THR A 363 10.20 -16.15 -7.29
C THR A 363 11.09 -16.93 -8.28
N VAL A 364 11.28 -16.45 -9.53
CA VAL A 364 11.94 -17.27 -10.55
C VAL A 364 12.95 -16.43 -11.36
N LYS A 365 14.01 -15.95 -10.69
CA LYS A 365 14.99 -15.03 -11.30
C LYS A 365 15.76 -15.58 -12.50
N GLU A 366 16.12 -16.86 -12.54
CA GLU A 366 17.00 -17.36 -13.61
C GLU A 366 16.26 -17.70 -14.91
N LYS A 367 15.03 -18.20 -14.83
CA LYS A 367 14.25 -18.64 -16.00
C LYS A 367 13.55 -17.51 -16.76
N PHE A 368 13.41 -16.34 -16.12
CA PHE A 368 12.65 -15.18 -16.61
C PHE A 368 13.45 -13.88 -16.65
N LYS A 369 14.79 -13.94 -16.64
CA LYS A 369 15.64 -12.73 -16.65
C LYS A 369 15.26 -11.77 -17.78
N THR A 370 15.08 -12.25 -18.99
CA THR A 370 14.70 -11.45 -20.16
C THR A 370 13.30 -10.82 -19.99
N ILE A 371 12.35 -11.59 -19.42
CA ILE A 371 11.00 -11.07 -19.17
C ILE A 371 11.05 -9.94 -18.14
N MET A 372 11.81 -10.10 -17.07
CA MET A 372 11.97 -9.05 -16.04
C MET A 372 12.67 -7.81 -16.60
N GLU A 373 13.66 -7.99 -17.48
CA GLU A 373 14.33 -6.88 -18.16
C GLU A 373 13.38 -6.13 -19.10
N ASP A 374 12.51 -6.82 -19.84
CA ASP A 374 11.49 -6.19 -20.68
C ASP A 374 10.46 -5.43 -19.86
N GLU A 375 9.93 -6.04 -18.80
CA GLU A 375 8.95 -5.40 -17.90
C GLU A 375 9.56 -4.16 -17.24
N TYR A 376 10.80 -4.24 -16.76
CA TYR A 376 11.54 -3.09 -16.26
C TYR A 376 11.64 -1.97 -17.31
N LYS A 377 12.07 -2.31 -18.54
CA LYS A 377 12.22 -1.32 -19.61
C LYS A 377 10.89 -0.64 -19.96
N ILE A 378 9.79 -1.40 -19.99
CA ILE A 378 8.44 -0.84 -20.21
C ILE A 378 8.11 0.19 -19.14
N ARG A 379 8.26 -0.17 -17.85
CA ARG A 379 7.98 0.73 -16.73
C ARG A 379 8.88 1.95 -16.73
N ARG A 380 10.19 1.74 -16.94
CA ARG A 380 11.18 2.81 -16.95
C ARG A 380 10.88 3.82 -18.05
N MET A 381 10.64 3.36 -19.28
CA MET A 381 10.30 4.24 -20.39
C MET A 381 8.98 4.99 -20.16
N ALA A 382 7.96 4.32 -19.65
CA ALA A 382 6.71 5.01 -19.36
C ALA A 382 6.95 6.17 -18.36
N VAL A 383 7.76 5.96 -17.32
CA VAL A 383 8.17 7.03 -16.39
C VAL A 383 8.98 8.12 -17.10
N ASP A 384 9.95 7.76 -17.95
CA ASP A 384 10.80 8.72 -18.65
C ASP A 384 10.00 9.62 -19.62
N TYR A 385 8.92 9.10 -20.19
CA TYR A 385 8.01 9.84 -21.07
C TYR A 385 6.78 10.40 -20.35
N ASN A 386 6.75 10.37 -19.02
CA ASN A 386 5.65 10.87 -18.20
C ASN A 386 4.29 10.23 -18.54
N ILE A 387 4.30 8.94 -18.88
CA ILE A 387 3.10 8.16 -19.14
C ILE A 387 2.69 7.47 -17.83
N PRO A 388 1.42 7.60 -17.38
CA PRO A 388 0.93 6.93 -16.17
C PRO A 388 1.19 5.43 -16.19
N VAL A 389 1.79 4.91 -15.11
CA VAL A 389 2.08 3.48 -14.96
C VAL A 389 1.38 2.93 -13.72
N ILE A 390 0.57 1.91 -13.91
CA ILE A 390 -0.06 1.16 -12.81
C ILE A 390 0.58 -0.22 -12.74
N ILE A 391 1.13 -0.56 -11.57
CA ILE A 391 1.92 -1.78 -11.36
C ILE A 391 1.23 -2.85 -10.50
N ASN A 392 0.02 -2.57 -10.03
CA ASN A 392 -0.76 -3.51 -9.24
C ASN A 392 -2.22 -3.56 -9.71
N LEU A 393 -2.84 -4.72 -9.45
CA LEU A 393 -4.18 -5.01 -9.93
C LEU A 393 -5.26 -4.21 -9.20
N GLN A 394 -5.06 -3.96 -7.90
CA GLN A 394 -6.04 -3.31 -7.04
C GLN A 394 -6.21 -1.85 -7.44
N LEU A 395 -5.10 -1.12 -7.64
CA LEU A 395 -5.15 0.25 -8.13
C LEU A 395 -5.68 0.29 -9.58
N ALA A 396 -5.28 -0.66 -10.45
CA ALA A 396 -5.83 -0.74 -11.81
C ALA A 396 -7.35 -0.88 -11.80
N LYS A 397 -7.88 -1.75 -10.95
CA LYS A 397 -9.33 -1.92 -10.77
C LYS A 397 -9.99 -0.64 -10.28
N ALA A 398 -9.45 -0.03 -9.23
CA ALA A 398 -9.99 1.20 -8.65
C ALA A 398 -10.02 2.35 -9.68
N VAL A 399 -8.94 2.53 -10.44
CA VAL A 399 -8.82 3.57 -11.49
C VAL A 399 -9.81 3.31 -12.62
N ILE A 400 -9.89 2.09 -13.14
CA ILE A 400 -10.83 1.76 -14.25
C ILE A 400 -12.29 1.96 -13.82
N ASP A 401 -12.63 1.60 -12.59
CA ASP A 401 -13.97 1.82 -12.04
C ASP A 401 -14.24 3.32 -11.84
N ALA A 402 -13.22 4.11 -11.46
CA ALA A 402 -13.33 5.56 -11.29
C ALA A 402 -13.50 6.30 -12.63
N ILE A 403 -12.84 5.89 -13.71
CA ILE A 403 -12.98 6.49 -15.04
C ILE A 403 -14.45 6.58 -15.47
N LYS A 404 -15.20 5.48 -15.31
CA LYS A 404 -16.63 5.46 -15.65
C LYS A 404 -17.42 6.54 -14.92
N ASN A 405 -17.24 6.63 -13.60
CA ASN A 405 -17.94 7.61 -12.77
C ASN A 405 -17.53 9.05 -13.08
N THR A 406 -16.25 9.28 -13.39
CA THR A 406 -15.72 10.62 -13.69
C THR A 406 -16.26 11.16 -15.01
N ARG A 407 -16.50 10.32 -16.02
CA ARG A 407 -17.14 10.74 -17.28
C ARG A 407 -18.57 11.25 -17.11
N GLU A 408 -19.29 10.68 -16.15
CA GLU A 408 -20.70 11.00 -15.90
C GLU A 408 -20.88 12.23 -15.01
N LYS A 409 -19.82 12.64 -14.28
CA LYS A 409 -19.88 13.72 -13.29
C LYS A 409 -18.90 14.85 -13.63
N LYS A 410 -19.33 16.09 -13.49
CA LYS A 410 -18.39 17.22 -13.51
C LYS A 410 -17.55 17.21 -12.24
N VAL A 411 -16.24 17.33 -12.39
CA VAL A 411 -15.33 17.50 -11.25
C VAL A 411 -15.69 18.78 -10.49
N LYS A 412 -15.98 18.62 -9.20
CA LYS A 412 -16.26 19.72 -8.28
C LYS A 412 -15.05 19.94 -7.37
N ILE A 413 -14.45 21.10 -7.45
CA ILE A 413 -13.35 21.50 -6.58
C ILE A 413 -13.90 22.30 -5.42
N LYS A 414 -13.58 21.90 -4.18
CA LYS A 414 -13.88 22.60 -2.94
C LYS A 414 -12.61 22.75 -2.12
N SER A 415 -12.50 23.85 -1.41
CA SER A 415 -11.42 24.03 -0.45
C SER A 415 -11.58 23.10 0.75
N LEU A 416 -10.50 22.84 1.48
CA LEU A 416 -10.54 22.08 2.73
C LEU A 416 -11.52 22.69 3.73
N ASN A 417 -11.57 24.02 3.82
CA ASN A 417 -12.49 24.73 4.71
C ASN A 417 -13.97 24.47 4.36
N GLU A 418 -14.33 24.41 3.08
CA GLU A 418 -15.71 24.09 2.67
C GLU A 418 -16.09 22.65 3.06
N TYR A 419 -15.16 21.69 2.96
CA TYR A 419 -15.41 20.33 3.48
C TYR A 419 -15.57 20.35 5.00
N HIS A 420 -14.73 21.09 5.73
CA HIS A 420 -14.77 21.15 7.19
C HIS A 420 -16.03 21.84 7.71
N GLN A 421 -16.68 22.72 6.96
CA GLN A 421 -17.99 23.30 7.35
C GLN A 421 -19.08 22.23 7.51
N THR A 422 -18.90 21.06 6.90
CA THR A 422 -19.83 19.92 7.04
C THR A 422 -19.57 19.08 8.29
N LEU A 423 -18.46 19.30 8.99
CA LEU A 423 -18.10 18.59 10.22
C LEU A 423 -18.83 19.17 11.43
N LYS A 424 -19.19 18.31 12.40
CA LYS A 424 -19.83 18.74 13.64
C LYS A 424 -18.88 19.55 14.52
N GLU A 425 -17.60 19.28 14.45
CA GLU A 425 -16.56 19.95 15.22
C GLU A 425 -15.25 19.94 14.45
N VAL A 426 -14.52 21.03 14.53
CA VAL A 426 -13.17 21.19 13.98
C VAL A 426 -12.22 21.54 15.14
N TYR A 427 -11.09 20.84 15.23
CA TYR A 427 -10.08 21.02 16.27
C TYR A 427 -8.71 21.28 15.64
N TRP A 428 -8.41 22.58 15.41
CA TRP A 428 -7.16 23.04 14.82
C TRP A 428 -6.28 23.80 15.82
#